data_4050532cbdaa3648497b9c7936ae9d27
#
_entry.id   4050532cbdaa3648497b9c7936ae9d27
#
_cell.length_a   1.000
_cell.length_b   1.000
_cell.length_c   1.000
_cell.angle_alpha   90.00
_cell.angle_beta   90.00
_cell.angle_gamma   90.00
#
_symmetry.space_group_name_H-M   'P 1'
#
loop_
_entity.id
_entity.type
_entity.pdbx_description
1 polymer ?
#
loop_
_entity_poly.entity_id
_entity_poly.type
_entity_poly.pdbx_seq_one_letter_code
_entity_poly.pdbx_strand_id
1 'polypeptide(L)'
;SLASHPDYEIGQRIMPKGTGMLAFVIEGGDAAALAFMRKLKIFFEATSLGGVESLIECPFNTSHMSVPEDVRMAAGVVPGFVRVSIGIEDVEDLWEDISQALTYI
;
A
#
# COMPACT_ATOMS: atom_id res chain seq x y z
N SER A 1 -7.57 9.49 -7.38
CA SER A 1 -7.94 9.33 -5.95
C SER A 1 -9.43 9.06 -5.79
N LEU A 2 -9.82 8.55 -4.64
CA LEU A 2 -11.21 8.20 -4.35
C LEU A 2 -11.98 9.44 -3.92
N ALA A 3 -13.18 9.63 -4.48
CA ALA A 3 -14.06 10.76 -4.13
C ALA A 3 -14.47 10.75 -2.63
N SER A 4 -14.41 9.58 -2.00
CA SER A 4 -14.71 9.43 -0.57
C SER A 4 -13.56 9.85 0.36
N HIS A 5 -12.37 10.13 -0.20
CA HIS A 5 -11.23 10.56 0.62
C HIS A 5 -11.44 11.99 1.13
N PRO A 6 -11.12 12.27 2.43
CA PRO A 6 -11.31 13.61 3.01
C PRO A 6 -10.62 14.73 2.22
N ASP A 7 -9.46 14.46 1.63
CA ASP A 7 -8.66 15.44 0.90
C ASP A 7 -8.87 15.40 -0.62
N TYR A 8 -9.94 14.76 -1.08
CA TYR A 8 -10.20 14.60 -2.51
C TYR A 8 -10.20 15.92 -3.29
N GLU A 9 -10.90 16.93 -2.79
CA GLU A 9 -11.01 18.23 -3.48
C GLU A 9 -9.66 18.94 -3.58
N ILE A 10 -8.87 18.91 -2.51
CA ILE A 10 -7.51 19.47 -2.50
C ILE A 10 -6.64 18.71 -3.50
N GLY A 11 -6.70 17.40 -3.48
CA GLY A 11 -5.96 16.54 -4.40
C GLY A 11 -6.27 16.84 -5.86
N GLN A 12 -7.54 17.04 -6.20
CA GLN A 12 -7.95 17.37 -7.57
C GLN A 12 -7.41 18.72 -8.04
N ARG A 13 -7.26 19.69 -7.14
CA ARG A 13 -6.74 21.03 -7.47
C ARG A 13 -5.24 21.04 -7.72
N ILE A 14 -4.46 20.27 -6.96
CA ILE A 14 -3.00 20.30 -7.00
C ILE A 14 -2.38 19.18 -7.83
N MET A 15 -3.11 18.08 -8.05
CA MET A 15 -2.64 16.92 -8.82
C MET A 15 -3.73 16.48 -9.80
N PRO A 16 -3.63 16.84 -11.09
CA PRO A 16 -4.58 16.39 -12.12
C PRO A 16 -4.70 14.88 -12.24
N LYS A 17 -3.60 14.18 -11.94
CA LYS A 17 -3.54 12.72 -11.83
C LYS A 17 -2.98 12.35 -10.47
N GLY A 18 -3.22 11.15 -10.02
CA GLY A 18 -2.65 10.65 -8.78
C GLY A 18 -1.14 10.50 -8.84
N THR A 19 -0.55 10.04 -7.75
CA THR A 19 0.89 9.75 -7.66
C THR A 19 1.14 8.26 -7.85
N GLY A 20 2.44 7.88 -7.94
CA GLY A 20 2.85 6.48 -7.92
C GLY A 20 2.83 5.85 -6.52
N MET A 21 2.47 6.60 -5.49
CA MET A 21 2.34 6.09 -4.12
C MET A 21 0.88 5.92 -3.78
N LEU A 22 0.53 4.75 -3.27
CA LEU A 22 -0.81 4.52 -2.72
C LEU A 22 -0.73 3.67 -1.46
N ALA A 23 -1.80 3.74 -0.68
CA ALA A 23 -1.93 2.98 0.55
C ALA A 23 -3.36 2.48 0.69
N PHE A 24 -3.50 1.32 1.31
CA PHE A 24 -4.79 0.74 1.62
C PHE A 24 -4.67 -0.16 2.85
N VAL A 25 -5.79 -0.54 3.41
CA VAL A 25 -5.85 -1.42 4.57
C VAL A 25 -6.47 -2.74 4.16
N ILE A 26 -5.76 -3.83 4.47
CA ILE A 26 -6.28 -5.19 4.27
C ILE A 26 -7.14 -5.55 5.48
N GLU A 27 -8.36 -5.96 5.21
CA GLU A 27 -9.25 -6.48 6.23
C GLU A 27 -8.66 -7.77 6.85
N GLY A 28 -8.66 -7.86 8.16
CA GLY A 28 -8.06 -8.98 8.89
C GLY A 28 -6.72 -8.65 9.55
N GLY A 29 -6.25 -7.41 9.46
CA GLY A 29 -5.07 -6.93 10.17
C GLY A 29 -3.75 -7.35 9.53
N ASP A 30 -2.67 -7.30 10.32
CA ASP A 30 -1.32 -7.53 9.82
C ASP A 30 -1.10 -8.95 9.30
N ALA A 31 -1.71 -9.95 9.93
CA ALA A 31 -1.60 -11.34 9.48
C ALA A 31 -2.15 -11.49 8.04
N ALA A 32 -3.30 -10.88 7.77
CA ALA A 32 -3.90 -10.89 6.44
C ALA A 32 -3.06 -10.09 5.44
N ALA A 33 -2.52 -8.94 5.85
CA ALA A 33 -1.64 -8.12 5.01
C ALA A 33 -0.37 -8.89 4.62
N LEU A 34 0.26 -9.58 5.56
CA LEU A 34 1.43 -10.41 5.29
C LEU A 34 1.10 -11.58 4.36
N ALA A 35 -0.03 -12.24 4.57
CA ALA A 35 -0.48 -13.32 3.70
C ALA A 35 -0.72 -12.81 2.26
N PHE A 36 -1.34 -11.64 2.12
CA PHE A 36 -1.54 -10.97 0.84
C PHE A 36 -0.19 -10.69 0.16
N MET A 37 0.73 -10.04 0.87
CA MET A 37 2.03 -9.66 0.31
C MET A 37 2.82 -10.87 -0.18
N ARG A 38 2.78 -12.00 0.54
CA ARG A 38 3.47 -13.23 0.15
C ARG A 38 2.89 -13.89 -1.10
N LYS A 39 1.69 -13.55 -1.50
CA LYS A 39 1.06 -14.07 -2.73
C LYS A 39 1.34 -13.21 -3.96
N LEU A 40 1.91 -12.04 -3.78
CA LEU A 40 2.31 -11.19 -4.89
C LEU A 40 3.51 -11.81 -5.63
N LYS A 41 3.50 -11.68 -6.95
CA LYS A 41 4.53 -12.25 -7.83
C LYS A 41 5.40 -11.20 -8.47
N ILE A 42 4.89 -9.99 -8.64
CA ILE A 42 5.56 -8.88 -9.30
C ILE A 42 6.13 -7.90 -8.28
N PHE A 43 5.36 -7.55 -7.25
CA PHE A 43 5.77 -6.62 -6.22
C PHE A 43 6.85 -7.22 -5.31
N PHE A 44 7.89 -6.44 -5.05
CA PHE A 44 8.92 -6.80 -4.06
C PHE A 44 8.61 -6.16 -2.71
N GLU A 45 8.83 -6.91 -1.63
CA GLU A 45 8.73 -6.37 -0.27
C GLU A 45 9.97 -5.52 0.02
N ALA A 46 9.78 -4.21 0.14
CA ALA A 46 10.85 -3.27 0.46
C ALA A 46 10.30 -1.96 0.98
N THR A 47 11.09 -1.27 1.76
CA THR A 47 10.73 0.03 2.34
C THR A 47 11.05 1.22 1.44
N SER A 48 11.76 1.00 0.33
CA SER A 48 12.09 2.03 -0.64
C SER A 48 10.88 2.49 -1.44
N LEU A 49 11.05 3.53 -2.23
CA LEU A 49 10.01 4.09 -3.08
C LEU A 49 10.62 4.81 -4.29
N GLY A 50 9.78 5.07 -5.29
CA GLY A 50 10.15 5.91 -6.44
C GLY A 50 11.05 5.24 -7.47
N GLY A 51 11.30 3.94 -7.35
CA GLY A 51 12.10 3.19 -8.32
C GLY A 51 11.28 2.70 -9.51
N VAL A 52 11.96 1.99 -10.42
CA VAL A 52 11.33 1.37 -11.61
C VAL A 52 10.55 0.11 -11.27
N GLU A 53 10.86 -0.51 -10.14
CA GLU A 53 10.20 -1.71 -9.64
C GLU A 53 9.05 -1.35 -8.70
N SER A 54 7.93 -2.05 -8.81
CA SER A 54 6.84 -1.91 -7.85
C SER A 54 7.21 -2.56 -6.53
N LEU A 55 7.09 -1.78 -5.46
CA LEU A 55 7.45 -2.17 -4.10
C LEU A 55 6.24 -2.10 -3.19
N ILE A 56 6.21 -2.97 -2.20
CA ILE A 56 5.13 -3.03 -1.22
C ILE A 56 5.72 -3.27 0.18
N GLU A 57 5.12 -2.62 1.17
CA GLU A 57 5.47 -2.86 2.57
C GLU A 57 4.24 -2.78 3.47
N CYS A 58 4.34 -3.46 4.60
CA CYS A 58 3.46 -3.26 5.73
C CYS A 58 4.22 -2.43 6.78
N PRO A 59 4.00 -1.10 6.87
CA PRO A 59 4.79 -0.24 7.74
C PRO A 59 4.71 -0.62 9.23
N PHE A 60 3.65 -1.28 9.63
CA PHE A 60 3.49 -1.78 10.99
C PHE A 60 4.60 -2.78 11.37
N ASN A 61 5.06 -3.57 10.41
CA ASN A 61 6.09 -4.60 10.62
C ASN A 61 7.47 -4.22 10.08
N THR A 62 7.62 -3.07 9.44
CA THR A 62 8.88 -2.67 8.79
C THR A 62 9.29 -1.27 9.23
N SER A 63 9.00 -0.26 8.43
CA SER A 63 9.50 1.11 8.63
C SER A 63 9.05 1.75 9.95
N HIS A 64 7.92 1.33 10.52
CA HIS A 64 7.37 1.86 11.77
C HIS A 64 7.44 0.86 12.93
N MET A 65 8.22 -0.21 12.82
CA MET A 65 8.31 -1.25 13.85
C MET A 65 8.80 -0.72 15.20
N SER A 66 9.70 0.27 15.20
CA SER A 66 10.25 0.88 16.41
C SER A 66 9.34 1.94 17.02
N VAL A 67 8.26 2.33 16.34
CA VAL A 67 7.31 3.33 16.83
C VAL A 67 6.27 2.65 17.73
N PRO A 68 5.93 3.19 18.90
CA PRO A 68 4.88 2.63 19.76
C PRO A 68 3.55 2.49 19.02
N GLU A 69 2.80 1.43 19.32
CA GLU A 69 1.56 1.09 18.62
C GLU A 69 0.53 2.23 18.66
N ASP A 70 0.35 2.86 19.82
CA ASP A 70 -0.59 3.98 19.98
C ASP A 70 -0.20 5.18 19.10
N VAL A 71 1.08 5.44 18.96
CA VAL A 71 1.59 6.51 18.07
C VAL A 71 1.36 6.15 16.61
N ARG A 72 1.61 4.90 16.22
CA ARG A 72 1.33 4.43 14.85
C ARG A 72 -0.15 4.55 14.51
N MET A 73 -1.01 4.12 15.41
CA MET A 73 -2.48 4.21 15.24
C MET A 73 -2.93 5.66 15.09
N ALA A 74 -2.41 6.56 15.89
CA ALA A 74 -2.74 7.99 15.82
C ALA A 74 -2.26 8.62 14.50
N ALA A 75 -1.17 8.14 13.92
CA ALA A 75 -0.67 8.57 12.63
C ALA A 75 -1.41 7.94 11.43
N GLY A 76 -2.39 7.07 11.67
CA GLY A 76 -3.13 6.37 10.61
C GLY A 76 -2.49 5.08 10.13
N VAL A 77 -1.37 4.65 10.72
CA VAL A 77 -0.73 3.38 10.40
C VAL A 77 -1.36 2.30 11.28
N VAL A 78 -2.50 1.82 10.83
CA VAL A 78 -3.31 0.80 11.53
C VAL A 78 -2.88 -0.61 11.13
N PRO A 79 -3.23 -1.66 11.92
CA PRO A 79 -3.00 -3.04 11.50
C PRO A 79 -3.61 -3.33 10.13
N GLY A 80 -2.87 -4.01 9.27
CA GLY A 80 -3.30 -4.29 7.90
C GLY A 80 -2.97 -3.19 6.90
N PHE A 81 -2.41 -2.07 7.34
CA PHE A 81 -2.01 -0.97 6.46
C PHE A 81 -0.87 -1.41 5.54
N VAL A 82 -1.05 -1.16 4.26
CA VAL A 82 -0.09 -1.51 3.20
C VAL A 82 0.22 -0.26 2.40
N ARG A 83 1.50 -0.01 2.17
CA ARG A 83 1.98 1.07 1.31
C ARG A 83 2.59 0.48 0.03
N VAL A 84 2.24 1.06 -1.11
CA VAL A 84 2.71 0.60 -2.42
C VAL A 84 3.39 1.76 -3.15
N SER A 85 4.58 1.49 -3.68
CA SER A 85 5.27 2.35 -4.64
C SER A 85 5.18 1.69 -6.01
N ILE A 86 4.43 2.30 -6.91
CA ILE A 86 4.21 1.74 -8.26
C ILE A 86 5.43 2.05 -9.14
N GLY A 87 5.94 1.03 -9.81
CA GLY A 87 7.00 1.12 -10.79
C GLY A 87 6.47 1.33 -12.22
N ILE A 88 7.24 0.86 -13.19
CA ILE A 88 6.94 1.05 -14.61
C ILE A 88 6.45 -0.22 -15.31
N GLU A 89 6.12 -1.26 -14.56
CA GLU A 89 5.54 -2.48 -15.12
C GLU A 89 4.17 -2.19 -15.73
N ASP A 90 3.68 -3.10 -16.57
CA ASP A 90 2.38 -2.97 -17.20
C ASP A 90 1.27 -2.91 -16.13
N VAL A 91 0.36 -1.95 -16.24
CA VAL A 91 -0.69 -1.73 -15.25
C VAL A 91 -1.64 -2.91 -15.12
N GLU A 92 -1.94 -3.59 -16.21
CA GLU A 92 -2.81 -4.76 -16.19
C GLU A 92 -2.15 -5.93 -15.45
N ASP A 93 -0.85 -6.12 -15.63
CA ASP A 93 -0.08 -7.12 -14.91
C ASP A 93 -0.06 -6.84 -13.40
N LEU A 94 0.13 -5.59 -13.03
CA LEU A 94 0.09 -5.17 -11.62
C LEU A 94 -1.30 -5.39 -11.00
N TRP A 95 -2.35 -5.04 -11.74
CA TRP A 95 -3.71 -5.22 -11.29
C TRP A 95 -4.07 -6.71 -11.11
N GLU A 96 -3.65 -7.54 -12.07
CA GLU A 96 -3.84 -8.98 -12.00
C GLU A 96 -3.11 -9.58 -10.79
N ASP A 97 -1.88 -9.13 -10.53
CA ASP A 97 -1.10 -9.60 -9.40
C ASP A 97 -1.77 -9.27 -8.07
N ILE A 98 -2.23 -8.04 -7.89
CA ILE A 98 -2.98 -7.65 -6.69
C ILE A 98 -4.28 -8.46 -6.58
N SER A 99 -5.02 -8.57 -7.68
CA SER A 99 -6.31 -9.25 -7.68
C SER A 99 -6.18 -10.72 -7.29
N GLN A 100 -5.20 -11.43 -7.85
CA GLN A 100 -4.97 -12.83 -7.50
C GLN A 100 -4.55 -12.98 -6.02
N ALA A 101 -3.71 -12.10 -5.52
CA ALA A 101 -3.25 -12.15 -4.13
C ALA A 101 -4.42 -11.92 -3.14
N LEU A 102 -5.34 -11.04 -3.46
CA LEU A 102 -6.54 -10.78 -2.64
C LEU A 102 -7.46 -11.99 -2.52
N THR A 103 -7.44 -12.91 -3.47
CA THR A 103 -8.29 -14.11 -3.42
C THR A 103 -7.85 -15.12 -2.37
N TYR A 104 -6.63 -14.98 -1.81
CA TYR A 104 -6.05 -15.90 -0.84
C TYR A 104 -6.18 -15.42 0.62
N ILE A 105 -6.92 -14.38 0.86
CA ILE A 105 -7.12 -13.85 2.22
C ILE A 105 -8.57 -13.78 2.63
#